data_cca2d27be4a8147af979e738bcd9d7f1
#
_entry.id   cca2d27be4a8147af979e738bcd9d7f1
#
_cell.length_a   1.000
_cell.length_b   1.000
_cell.length_c   1.000
_cell.angle_alpha   90.00
_cell.angle_beta   90.00
_cell.angle_gamma   90.00
#
_symmetry.space_group_name_H-M   'P 1'
#
loop_
_entity.id
_entity.type
_entity.pdbx_description
1 polymer ?
#
loop_
_entity_poly.entity_id
_entity_poly.type
_entity_poly.pdbx_seq_one_letter_code
_entity_poly.pdbx_strand_id
1 'polypeptide(L)'
;MKFDDFKDKQRFTHAVVIPTLLKNGYIEKAEKLKWCGRVKSIAICEDCKTAYFNGANSCKDRFCPICQKKRSLLWLAKLFPIFENLINKGYYINFVTLTVKDTKKLSTSLDLLNNAFRYIQHEDKTMRKQFNELYIGGIRSLEIKTGENSKLWHPHLHMLVVKNKKSNFKDDLAFLRPAWIKSLKMVGSTEEHPGNVDIQSLRIDNRFKKESLIKAICECFKYLTKSSWKNEVEDICEMIDTLTNVRSLNSWGNIKYYLAKQKAEAQIDKEMDMGETELKHHVCKFCGCDRFEVIEGIYSSQLLVHDFE
;
A
#
# COMPACT_ATOMS: atom_id res chain seq x y z
N MET A 1 9.31 -9.55 4.53
CA MET A 1 10.25 -8.54 3.98
C MET A 1 11.58 -8.81 4.64
N LYS A 2 12.65 -9.09 3.87
CA LYS A 2 13.98 -9.30 4.43
C LYS A 2 14.45 -7.99 5.06
N PHE A 3 15.12 -8.05 6.19
CA PHE A 3 15.56 -6.87 6.96
C PHE A 3 16.51 -5.98 6.15
N ASP A 4 17.30 -6.58 5.27
CA ASP A 4 18.24 -5.89 4.36
C ASP A 4 17.51 -4.97 3.37
N ASP A 5 16.37 -5.41 2.79
CA ASP A 5 15.57 -4.62 1.86
C ASP A 5 14.99 -3.33 2.51
N PHE A 6 14.68 -3.35 3.81
CA PHE A 6 14.18 -2.17 4.52
C PHE A 6 15.28 -1.13 4.77
N LYS A 7 16.46 -1.57 5.20
CA LYS A 7 17.61 -0.68 5.42
C LYS A 7 18.09 -0.04 4.12
N ASP A 8 18.10 -0.81 3.04
CA ASP A 8 18.51 -0.30 1.73
C ASP A 8 17.53 0.76 1.21
N LYS A 9 16.22 0.56 1.42
CA LYS A 9 15.22 1.58 1.12
C LYS A 9 15.37 2.84 1.95
N GLN A 10 15.69 2.71 3.25
CA GLN A 10 15.97 3.88 4.08
C GLN A 10 17.21 4.63 3.59
N ARG A 11 18.30 3.93 3.29
CA ARG A 11 19.53 4.53 2.73
C ARG A 11 19.23 5.26 1.43
N PHE A 12 18.50 4.63 0.50
CA PHE A 12 18.10 5.26 -0.75
C PHE A 12 17.25 6.51 -0.52
N THR A 13 16.26 6.43 0.38
CA THR A 13 15.43 7.61 0.72
C THR A 13 16.28 8.77 1.20
N HIS A 14 17.26 8.53 2.08
CA HIS A 14 18.11 9.58 2.62
C HIS A 14 19.20 10.06 1.63
N ALA A 15 19.79 9.16 0.86
CA ALA A 15 20.90 9.46 -0.04
C ALA A 15 20.45 10.02 -1.40
N VAL A 16 19.26 9.64 -1.87
CA VAL A 16 18.77 9.99 -3.21
C VAL A 16 17.48 10.79 -3.17
N VAL A 17 16.41 10.26 -2.56
CA VAL A 17 15.08 10.88 -2.63
C VAL A 17 15.08 12.27 -1.96
N ILE A 18 15.56 12.38 -0.73
CA ILE A 18 15.56 13.65 0.00
C ILE A 18 16.39 14.74 -0.70
N PRO A 19 17.66 14.49 -1.12
CA PRO A 19 18.43 15.45 -1.90
C PRO A 19 17.74 15.86 -3.21
N THR A 20 17.13 14.91 -3.92
CA THR A 20 16.38 15.18 -5.15
C THR A 20 15.20 16.11 -4.90
N LEU A 21 14.44 15.86 -3.84
CA LEU A 21 13.33 16.73 -3.44
C LEU A 21 13.79 18.15 -3.13
N LEU A 22 14.88 18.30 -2.36
CA LEU A 22 15.44 19.63 -2.01
C LEU A 22 15.89 20.36 -3.26
N LYS A 23 16.62 19.70 -4.16
CA LYS A 23 17.11 20.30 -5.42
C LYS A 23 15.98 20.79 -6.31
N ASN A 24 14.82 20.12 -6.30
CA ASN A 24 13.66 20.44 -7.13
C ASN A 24 12.57 21.25 -6.40
N GLY A 25 12.88 21.84 -5.24
CA GLY A 25 12.00 22.78 -4.54
C GLY A 25 10.90 22.14 -3.67
N TYR A 26 10.88 20.81 -3.50
CA TYR A 26 9.91 20.10 -2.63
C TYR A 26 10.37 20.11 -1.15
N ILE A 27 10.68 21.30 -0.62
CA ILE A 27 11.34 21.48 0.68
C ILE A 27 10.54 20.86 1.83
N GLU A 28 9.24 21.21 1.93
CA GLU A 28 8.38 20.69 3.00
C GLU A 28 8.29 19.16 3.00
N LYS A 29 8.19 18.55 1.81
CA LYS A 29 8.13 17.10 1.65
C LYS A 29 9.45 16.43 2.05
N ALA A 30 10.58 17.01 1.68
CA ALA A 30 11.91 16.55 2.05
C ALA A 30 12.11 16.57 3.57
N GLU A 31 11.73 17.67 4.23
CA GLU A 31 11.83 17.79 5.68
C GLU A 31 10.92 16.76 6.40
N LYS A 32 9.67 16.59 5.98
CA LYS A 32 8.79 15.54 6.53
C LYS A 32 9.39 14.15 6.40
N LEU A 33 10.02 13.82 5.26
CA LEU A 33 10.70 12.54 5.05
C LEU A 33 11.92 12.38 5.94
N LYS A 34 12.76 13.42 6.04
CA LYS A 34 13.99 13.47 6.85
C LYS A 34 13.72 13.16 8.33
N TRP A 35 12.63 13.70 8.86
CA TRP A 35 12.26 13.57 10.27
C TRP A 35 11.32 12.39 10.56
N CYS A 36 10.90 11.64 9.54
CA CYS A 36 9.99 10.51 9.73
C CYS A 36 10.62 9.37 10.51
N GLY A 37 9.86 8.84 11.48
CA GLY A 37 10.30 7.75 12.37
C GLY A 37 11.18 8.22 13.54
N ARG A 38 11.53 9.51 13.62
CA ARG A 38 12.24 10.04 14.78
C ARG A 38 11.26 10.31 15.93
N VAL A 39 11.77 10.21 17.14
CA VAL A 39 10.98 10.48 18.35
C VAL A 39 10.46 11.92 18.30
N LYS A 40 9.17 12.09 18.56
CA LYS A 40 8.53 13.39 18.61
C LYS A 40 8.73 14.06 19.96
N SER A 41 8.44 13.30 21.01
CA SER A 41 8.63 13.73 22.39
C SER A 41 8.82 12.54 23.33
N ILE A 42 9.37 12.84 24.50
CA ILE A 42 9.48 11.91 25.62
C ILE A 42 8.70 12.52 26.79
N ALA A 43 7.86 11.71 27.43
CA ALA A 43 7.19 12.11 28.66
C ALA A 43 7.95 11.52 29.85
N ILE A 44 8.38 12.35 30.78
CA ILE A 44 9.10 11.95 31.99
C ILE A 44 8.17 12.11 33.18
N CYS A 45 7.93 11.02 33.93
CA CYS A 45 7.16 11.09 35.17
C CYS A 45 7.87 12.02 36.16
N GLU A 46 7.11 12.95 36.76
CA GLU A 46 7.68 13.92 37.70
C GLU A 46 8.15 13.25 39.00
N ASP A 47 7.49 12.19 39.45
CA ASP A 47 7.79 11.55 40.73
C ASP A 47 8.96 10.56 40.60
N CYS A 48 8.85 9.54 39.75
CA CYS A 48 9.83 8.47 39.67
C CYS A 48 10.86 8.65 38.56
N LYS A 49 10.75 9.72 37.76
CA LYS A 49 11.64 10.05 36.63
C LYS A 49 11.65 8.99 35.51
N THR A 50 10.71 8.06 35.51
CA THR A 50 10.59 7.09 34.42
C THR A 50 10.21 7.79 33.12
N ALA A 51 10.97 7.52 32.04
CA ALA A 51 10.74 8.10 30.74
C ALA A 51 9.83 7.19 29.88
N TYR A 52 8.91 7.81 29.16
CA TYR A 52 7.98 7.15 28.25
C TYR A 52 8.09 7.74 26.84
N PHE A 53 8.07 6.85 25.86
CA PHE A 53 8.01 7.25 24.47
C PHE A 53 6.62 7.86 24.14
N ASN A 54 6.59 9.11 23.71
CA ASN A 54 5.37 9.84 23.42
C ASN A 54 5.21 10.17 21.92
N GLY A 55 5.40 9.13 21.07
CA GLY A 55 5.14 9.19 19.65
C GLY A 55 6.35 9.44 18.77
N ALA A 56 6.16 9.20 17.49
CA ALA A 56 7.15 9.44 16.43
C ALA A 56 6.54 10.23 15.28
N ASN A 57 7.39 11.02 14.62
CA ASN A 57 7.00 11.73 13.42
C ASN A 57 6.58 10.76 12.30
N SER A 58 5.50 11.07 11.62
CA SER A 58 4.99 10.29 10.50
C SER A 58 4.73 11.21 9.29
N CYS A 59 5.50 11.03 8.22
CA CYS A 59 5.35 11.84 7.01
C CYS A 59 4.19 11.38 6.12
N LYS A 60 3.64 10.20 6.34
CA LYS A 60 2.58 9.56 5.52
C LYS A 60 2.94 9.43 4.02
N ASP A 61 4.20 9.71 3.65
CA ASP A 61 4.66 9.73 2.25
C ASP A 61 4.86 8.32 1.69
N ARG A 62 4.63 8.16 0.37
CA ARG A 62 4.80 6.87 -0.30
C ARG A 62 6.25 6.49 -0.52
N PHE A 63 7.17 7.46 -0.55
CA PHE A 63 8.61 7.20 -0.64
C PHE A 63 9.24 6.89 0.72
N CYS A 64 8.49 7.01 1.82
CA CYS A 64 8.96 6.68 3.15
C CYS A 64 8.80 5.19 3.45
N PRO A 65 9.88 4.41 3.61
CA PRO A 65 9.78 2.99 3.90
C PRO A 65 9.14 2.70 5.27
N ILE A 66 9.32 3.59 6.26
CA ILE A 66 8.69 3.48 7.59
C ILE A 66 7.18 3.58 7.45
N CYS A 67 6.68 4.64 6.80
CA CYS A 67 5.24 4.84 6.60
C CYS A 67 4.63 3.76 5.71
N GLN A 68 5.34 3.28 4.70
CA GLN A 68 4.87 2.19 3.85
C GLN A 68 4.76 0.87 4.62
N LYS A 69 5.75 0.52 5.44
CA LYS A 69 5.71 -0.66 6.30
C LYS A 69 4.53 -0.59 7.28
N LYS A 70 4.37 0.55 7.97
CA LYS A 70 3.23 0.78 8.88
C LYS A 70 1.90 0.62 8.14
N ARG A 71 1.75 1.25 6.97
CA ARG A 71 0.53 1.16 6.14
C ARG A 71 0.22 -0.28 5.73
N SER A 72 1.23 -1.05 5.30
CA SER A 72 1.05 -2.46 4.91
C SER A 72 0.56 -3.32 6.07
N LEU A 73 1.11 -3.12 7.28
CA LEU A 73 0.67 -3.84 8.48
C LEU A 73 -0.78 -3.48 8.88
N LEU A 74 -1.14 -2.20 8.80
CA LEU A 74 -2.51 -1.75 9.09
C LEU A 74 -3.52 -2.34 8.08
N TRP A 75 -3.17 -2.39 6.80
CA TRP A 75 -4.01 -3.02 5.79
C TRP A 75 -4.11 -4.53 5.98
N LEU A 76 -3.01 -5.20 6.33
CA LEU A 76 -3.02 -6.63 6.65
C LEU A 76 -3.99 -6.91 7.82
N ALA A 77 -3.88 -6.15 8.91
CA ALA A 77 -4.76 -6.29 10.07
C ALA A 77 -6.25 -6.08 9.73
N LYS A 78 -6.57 -5.16 8.81
CA LYS A 78 -7.93 -4.90 8.35
C LYS A 78 -8.46 -5.99 7.40
N LEU A 79 -7.64 -6.46 6.49
CA LEU A 79 -8.07 -7.36 5.42
C LEU A 79 -8.04 -8.83 5.81
N PHE A 80 -7.11 -9.23 6.68
CA PHE A 80 -6.98 -10.63 7.06
C PHE A 80 -8.29 -11.23 7.58
N PRO A 81 -9.00 -10.64 8.58
CA PRO A 81 -10.24 -11.21 9.08
C PRO A 81 -11.36 -11.25 8.02
N ILE A 82 -11.40 -10.28 7.10
CA ILE A 82 -12.38 -10.28 6.00
C ILE A 82 -12.15 -11.46 5.06
N PHE A 83 -10.91 -11.63 4.58
CA PHE A 83 -10.58 -12.71 3.66
C PHE A 83 -10.67 -14.08 4.33
N GLU A 84 -10.27 -14.22 5.60
CA GLU A 84 -10.41 -15.45 6.37
C GLU A 84 -11.89 -15.87 6.48
N ASN A 85 -12.78 -14.92 6.84
CA ASN A 85 -14.21 -15.18 6.91
C ASN A 85 -14.80 -15.60 5.54
N LEU A 86 -14.39 -14.93 4.46
CA LEU A 86 -14.86 -15.26 3.11
C LEU A 86 -14.40 -16.67 2.68
N ILE A 87 -13.16 -17.04 2.95
CA ILE A 87 -12.64 -18.38 2.68
C ILE A 87 -13.41 -19.45 3.49
N ASN A 88 -13.70 -19.15 4.77
CA ASN A 88 -14.48 -20.07 5.62
C ASN A 88 -15.92 -20.23 5.13
N LYS A 89 -16.47 -19.25 4.41
CA LYS A 89 -17.77 -19.30 3.72
C LYS A 89 -17.71 -19.95 2.33
N GLY A 90 -16.58 -20.51 1.93
CA GLY A 90 -16.41 -21.22 0.66
C GLY A 90 -16.10 -20.33 -0.55
N TYR A 91 -15.75 -19.07 -0.34
CA TYR A 91 -15.29 -18.20 -1.43
C TYR A 91 -13.83 -18.50 -1.82
N TYR A 92 -13.51 -18.29 -3.09
CA TYR A 92 -12.17 -18.48 -3.64
C TYR A 92 -11.50 -17.14 -3.92
N ILE A 93 -10.16 -17.13 -3.80
CA ILE A 93 -9.35 -15.94 -4.03
C ILE A 93 -8.38 -16.20 -5.17
N ASN A 94 -8.35 -15.28 -6.13
CA ASN A 94 -7.33 -15.26 -7.17
C ASN A 94 -6.46 -14.01 -7.05
N PHE A 95 -5.19 -14.15 -7.40
CA PHE A 95 -4.28 -13.04 -7.62
C PHE A 95 -4.27 -12.71 -9.11
N VAL A 96 -4.60 -11.47 -9.45
CA VAL A 96 -4.70 -11.00 -10.83
C VAL A 96 -3.72 -9.85 -11.03
N THR A 97 -2.95 -9.90 -12.10
CA THR A 97 -2.08 -8.79 -12.53
C THR A 97 -2.56 -8.26 -13.87
N LEU A 98 -2.84 -6.96 -13.93
CA LEU A 98 -3.16 -6.25 -15.16
C LEU A 98 -2.01 -5.30 -15.49
N THR A 99 -1.56 -5.32 -16.75
CA THR A 99 -0.47 -4.47 -17.23
C THR A 99 -0.90 -3.67 -18.44
N VAL A 100 -0.18 -2.59 -18.69
CA VAL A 100 -0.27 -1.79 -19.93
C VAL A 100 1.05 -1.82 -20.65
N LYS A 101 1.04 -1.50 -21.95
CA LYS A 101 2.26 -1.31 -22.73
C LYS A 101 3.10 -0.17 -22.15
N ASP A 102 4.41 -0.30 -22.24
CA ASP A 102 5.37 0.69 -21.76
C ASP A 102 5.13 2.05 -22.40
N THR A 103 5.18 3.12 -21.62
CA THR A 103 5.05 4.49 -22.11
C THR A 103 6.18 5.40 -21.62
N LYS A 104 6.44 6.48 -22.36
CA LYS A 104 7.44 7.48 -21.97
C LYS A 104 7.05 8.31 -20.77
N LYS A 105 5.72 8.52 -20.54
CA LYS A 105 5.17 9.31 -19.44
C LYS A 105 4.39 8.42 -18.49
N LEU A 106 4.66 8.52 -17.19
CA LEU A 106 3.95 7.78 -16.15
C LEU A 106 2.46 8.12 -16.13
N SER A 107 2.09 9.39 -16.29
CA SER A 107 0.71 9.83 -16.34
C SER A 107 -0.09 9.10 -17.41
N THR A 108 0.46 8.97 -18.62
CA THR A 108 -0.19 8.25 -19.73
C THR A 108 -0.46 6.79 -19.38
N SER A 109 0.54 6.08 -18.81
CA SER A 109 0.35 4.67 -18.40
C SER A 109 -0.72 4.54 -17.31
N LEU A 110 -0.73 5.46 -16.35
CA LEU A 110 -1.70 5.44 -15.24
C LEU A 110 -3.12 5.75 -15.71
N ASP A 111 -3.27 6.67 -16.65
CA ASP A 111 -4.57 7.00 -17.25
C ASP A 111 -5.13 5.79 -18.00
N LEU A 112 -4.32 5.16 -18.84
CA LEU A 112 -4.70 3.93 -19.54
C LEU A 112 -5.11 2.84 -18.53
N LEU A 113 -4.28 2.58 -17.54
CA LEU A 113 -4.48 1.53 -16.55
C LEU A 113 -5.77 1.74 -15.72
N ASN A 114 -5.97 2.95 -15.20
CA ASN A 114 -7.12 3.28 -14.36
C ASN A 114 -8.41 3.39 -15.16
N ASN A 115 -8.37 4.03 -16.32
CA ASN A 115 -9.55 4.23 -17.17
C ASN A 115 -10.00 2.90 -17.78
N ALA A 116 -9.08 2.01 -18.22
CA ALA A 116 -9.44 0.69 -18.72
C ALA A 116 -10.11 -0.17 -17.64
N PHE A 117 -9.59 -0.14 -16.40
CA PHE A 117 -10.21 -0.85 -15.30
C PHE A 117 -11.61 -0.28 -14.96
N ARG A 118 -11.76 1.04 -14.97
CA ARG A 118 -13.04 1.71 -14.80
C ARG A 118 -14.01 1.35 -15.93
N TYR A 119 -13.53 1.25 -17.17
CA TYR A 119 -14.35 0.89 -18.34
C TYR A 119 -15.01 -0.48 -18.14
N ILE A 120 -14.23 -1.50 -17.70
CA ILE A 120 -14.78 -2.84 -17.38
C ILE A 120 -15.83 -2.78 -16.28
N GLN A 121 -15.59 -1.98 -15.23
CA GLN A 121 -16.46 -1.96 -14.05
C GLN A 121 -17.74 -1.12 -14.21
N HIS A 122 -17.71 -0.09 -15.08
CA HIS A 122 -18.77 0.91 -15.07
C HIS A 122 -19.33 1.27 -16.45
N GLU A 123 -18.51 1.29 -17.49
CA GLU A 123 -18.92 1.89 -18.77
C GLU A 123 -19.52 0.87 -19.74
N ASP A 124 -18.92 -0.29 -19.93
CA ASP A 124 -19.48 -1.36 -20.77
C ASP A 124 -20.43 -2.24 -19.95
N LYS A 125 -21.74 -2.17 -20.26
CA LYS A 125 -22.78 -2.92 -19.52
C LYS A 125 -22.56 -4.44 -19.53
N THR A 126 -22.10 -4.99 -20.66
CA THR A 126 -21.89 -6.44 -20.83
C THR A 126 -20.68 -6.88 -20.03
N MET A 127 -19.55 -6.17 -20.15
CA MET A 127 -18.34 -6.48 -19.37
C MET A 127 -18.60 -6.33 -17.89
N ARG A 128 -19.27 -5.27 -17.45
CA ARG A 128 -19.62 -5.05 -16.05
C ARG A 128 -20.45 -6.20 -15.49
N LYS A 129 -21.45 -6.67 -16.24
CA LYS A 129 -22.28 -7.80 -15.83
C LYS A 129 -21.43 -9.05 -15.64
N GLN A 130 -20.64 -9.43 -16.64
CA GLN A 130 -19.76 -10.60 -16.59
C GLN A 130 -18.70 -10.49 -15.50
N PHE A 131 -18.09 -9.30 -15.33
CA PHE A 131 -17.12 -9.05 -14.28
C PHE A 131 -17.72 -9.25 -12.88
N ASN A 132 -18.93 -8.74 -12.65
CA ASN A 132 -19.62 -8.88 -11.35
C ASN A 132 -20.17 -10.30 -11.11
N GLU A 133 -20.45 -11.06 -12.14
CA GLU A 133 -20.80 -12.48 -12.03
C GLU A 133 -19.59 -13.33 -11.62
N LEU A 134 -18.40 -12.99 -12.11
CA LEU A 134 -17.15 -13.67 -11.76
C LEU A 134 -16.61 -13.25 -10.39
N TYR A 135 -16.63 -11.95 -10.07
CA TYR A 135 -15.96 -11.40 -8.89
C TYR A 135 -16.92 -10.59 -8.03
N ILE A 136 -17.09 -11.01 -6.79
CA ILE A 136 -17.94 -10.30 -5.82
C ILE A 136 -17.27 -9.06 -5.24
N GLY A 137 -15.96 -8.91 -5.41
CA GLY A 137 -15.17 -7.79 -4.94
C GLY A 137 -13.70 -8.13 -4.80
N GLY A 138 -12.92 -7.13 -4.40
CA GLY A 138 -11.48 -7.32 -4.23
C GLY A 138 -10.77 -6.06 -3.74
N ILE A 139 -9.46 -6.19 -3.68
CA ILE A 139 -8.53 -5.07 -3.49
C ILE A 139 -7.60 -5.00 -4.69
N ARG A 140 -7.16 -3.80 -5.02
CA ARG A 140 -6.10 -3.57 -6.02
C ARG A 140 -5.01 -2.69 -5.47
N SER A 141 -3.77 -3.02 -5.75
CA SER A 141 -2.58 -2.21 -5.47
C SER A 141 -1.91 -1.79 -6.78
N LEU A 142 -1.40 -0.57 -6.79
CA LEU A 142 -0.64 0.00 -7.90
C LEU A 142 0.85 -0.20 -7.65
N GLU A 143 1.52 -0.93 -8.54
CA GLU A 143 2.98 -1.02 -8.61
C GLU A 143 3.48 -0.12 -9.73
N ILE A 144 4.52 0.67 -9.44
CA ILE A 144 5.20 1.49 -10.44
C ILE A 144 6.56 0.86 -10.73
N LYS A 145 6.80 0.56 -11.98
CA LYS A 145 8.07 0.04 -12.49
C LYS A 145 8.46 0.73 -13.80
N THR A 146 9.73 0.60 -14.13
CA THR A 146 10.24 0.76 -15.50
C THR A 146 10.51 -0.60 -16.10
N GLY A 147 10.30 -0.74 -17.39
CA GLY A 147 10.65 -1.95 -18.14
C GLY A 147 12.15 -2.19 -18.10
N GLU A 148 12.57 -3.44 -17.89
CA GLU A 148 13.99 -3.78 -17.72
C GLU A 148 14.84 -3.37 -18.95
N ASN A 149 14.32 -3.59 -20.16
CA ASN A 149 15.00 -3.28 -21.40
C ASN A 149 14.62 -1.89 -21.95
N SER A 150 13.34 -1.54 -21.90
CA SER A 150 12.82 -0.30 -22.49
C SER A 150 13.17 0.95 -21.69
N LYS A 151 13.39 0.81 -20.37
CA LYS A 151 13.51 1.91 -19.40
C LYS A 151 12.29 2.86 -19.37
N LEU A 152 11.20 2.47 -20.03
CA LEU A 152 9.94 3.20 -20.06
C LEU A 152 9.04 2.78 -18.87
N TRP A 153 8.05 3.60 -18.55
CA TRP A 153 7.11 3.32 -17.47
C TRP A 153 6.23 2.10 -17.77
N HIS A 154 6.22 1.16 -16.84
CA HIS A 154 5.47 -0.10 -16.92
C HIS A 154 4.70 -0.37 -15.61
N PRO A 155 3.67 0.42 -15.30
CA PRO A 155 2.89 0.23 -14.09
C PRO A 155 1.98 -1.00 -14.18
N HIS A 156 1.74 -1.62 -13.03
CA HIS A 156 0.87 -2.80 -12.89
C HIS A 156 -0.23 -2.55 -11.87
N LEU A 157 -1.40 -3.15 -12.10
CA LEU A 157 -2.39 -3.37 -11.06
C LEU A 157 -2.29 -4.81 -10.57
N HIS A 158 -1.95 -4.99 -9.30
CA HIS A 158 -2.03 -6.27 -8.61
C HIS A 158 -3.31 -6.33 -7.79
N MET A 159 -4.09 -7.38 -7.97
CA MET A 159 -5.39 -7.50 -7.33
C MET A 159 -5.54 -8.83 -6.61
N LEU A 160 -6.15 -8.80 -5.42
CA LEU A 160 -6.76 -9.97 -4.81
C LEU A 160 -8.27 -9.89 -5.08
N VAL A 161 -8.76 -10.80 -5.89
CA VAL A 161 -10.17 -10.87 -6.28
C VAL A 161 -10.86 -12.03 -5.60
N VAL A 162 -12.07 -11.81 -5.13
CA VAL A 162 -12.88 -12.83 -4.46
C VAL A 162 -13.92 -13.36 -5.42
N LYS A 163 -13.98 -14.66 -5.58
CA LYS A 163 -14.90 -15.37 -6.45
C LYS A 163 -15.92 -16.17 -5.66
N ASN A 164 -17.12 -16.21 -6.18
CA ASN A 164 -18.22 -16.99 -5.60
C ASN A 164 -18.14 -18.49 -5.93
N LYS A 165 -17.57 -18.86 -7.07
CA LYS A 165 -17.48 -20.23 -7.55
C LYS A 165 -16.03 -20.58 -7.88
N LYS A 166 -15.67 -21.87 -7.65
CA LYS A 166 -14.41 -22.38 -8.16
C LYS A 166 -14.53 -22.48 -9.68
N SER A 167 -13.85 -21.59 -10.39
CA SER A 167 -13.65 -21.72 -11.83
C SER A 167 -12.20 -22.05 -12.11
N ASN A 168 -11.96 -22.67 -13.24
CA ASN A 168 -10.61 -22.80 -13.76
C ASN A 168 -10.08 -21.39 -14.08
N PHE A 169 -8.81 -21.13 -13.77
CA PHE A 169 -8.19 -19.85 -14.13
C PHE A 169 -8.21 -19.59 -15.65
N LYS A 170 -8.28 -20.65 -16.48
CA LYS A 170 -8.41 -20.54 -17.94
C LYS A 170 -9.72 -19.85 -18.33
N ASP A 171 -10.83 -20.16 -17.62
CA ASP A 171 -12.13 -19.56 -17.90
C ASP A 171 -12.15 -18.08 -17.51
N ASP A 172 -11.52 -17.75 -16.37
CA ASP A 172 -11.34 -16.36 -15.96
C ASP A 172 -10.49 -15.58 -16.95
N LEU A 173 -9.40 -16.19 -17.43
CA LEU A 173 -8.49 -15.58 -18.39
C LEU A 173 -9.17 -15.41 -19.76
N ALA A 174 -10.03 -16.36 -20.16
CA ALA A 174 -10.80 -16.29 -21.40
C ALA A 174 -11.75 -15.08 -21.44
N PHE A 175 -12.28 -14.67 -20.30
CA PHE A 175 -13.05 -13.43 -20.17
C PHE A 175 -12.15 -12.20 -20.00
N LEU A 176 -11.28 -12.22 -18.99
CA LEU A 176 -10.60 -10.99 -18.54
C LEU A 176 -9.56 -10.47 -19.55
N ARG A 177 -8.87 -11.35 -20.28
CA ARG A 177 -7.88 -10.93 -21.27
C ARG A 177 -8.50 -10.16 -22.43
N PRO A 178 -9.51 -10.65 -23.17
CA PRO A 178 -10.13 -9.86 -24.25
C PRO A 178 -10.84 -8.62 -23.72
N ALA A 179 -11.47 -8.67 -22.53
CA ALA A 179 -12.08 -7.50 -21.90
C ALA A 179 -11.05 -6.43 -21.57
N TRP A 180 -9.87 -6.80 -21.07
CA TRP A 180 -8.77 -5.88 -20.78
C TRP A 180 -8.22 -5.21 -22.04
N ILE A 181 -7.93 -6.02 -23.07
CA ILE A 181 -7.43 -5.52 -24.35
C ILE A 181 -8.45 -4.57 -24.99
N LYS A 182 -9.74 -4.95 -25.03
CA LYS A 182 -10.80 -4.08 -25.56
C LYS A 182 -10.89 -2.77 -24.78
N SER A 183 -10.89 -2.82 -23.46
CA SER A 183 -11.00 -1.60 -22.64
C SER A 183 -9.81 -0.67 -22.80
N LEU A 184 -8.58 -1.21 -22.92
CA LEU A 184 -7.40 -0.39 -23.23
C LEU A 184 -7.52 0.34 -24.58
N LYS A 185 -8.04 -0.32 -25.61
CA LYS A 185 -8.30 0.31 -26.91
C LYS A 185 -9.39 1.38 -26.82
N MET A 186 -10.47 1.11 -26.08
CA MET A 186 -11.56 2.06 -25.89
C MET A 186 -11.17 3.32 -25.12
N VAL A 187 -10.14 3.24 -24.24
CA VAL A 187 -9.64 4.40 -23.51
C VAL A 187 -8.42 5.06 -24.17
N GLY A 188 -8.14 4.71 -25.43
CA GLY A 188 -7.21 5.45 -26.26
C GLY A 188 -5.85 4.77 -26.51
N SER A 189 -5.65 3.49 -26.15
CA SER A 189 -4.44 2.78 -26.56
C SER A 189 -4.46 2.45 -28.05
N THR A 190 -3.42 2.88 -28.76
CA THR A 190 -3.21 2.61 -30.20
C THR A 190 -2.33 1.38 -30.47
N GLU A 191 -1.82 0.76 -29.41
CA GLU A 191 -0.92 -0.38 -29.50
C GLU A 191 -1.65 -1.64 -29.99
N GLU A 192 -0.99 -2.47 -30.80
CA GLU A 192 -1.52 -3.77 -31.22
C GLU A 192 -1.68 -4.71 -30.02
N HIS A 193 -0.65 -4.72 -29.15
CA HIS A 193 -0.63 -5.46 -27.88
C HIS A 193 -0.60 -4.49 -26.70
N PRO A 194 -1.78 -3.89 -26.31
CA PRO A 194 -1.82 -2.76 -25.39
C PRO A 194 -1.55 -3.13 -23.92
N GLY A 195 -1.57 -4.42 -23.59
CA GLY A 195 -1.35 -4.89 -22.22
C GLY A 195 -1.54 -6.38 -22.06
N ASN A 196 -1.37 -6.87 -20.84
CA ASN A 196 -1.50 -8.30 -20.52
C ASN A 196 -2.29 -8.54 -19.23
N VAL A 197 -2.75 -9.76 -19.07
CA VAL A 197 -3.47 -10.27 -17.90
C VAL A 197 -2.80 -11.56 -17.44
N ASP A 198 -2.40 -11.63 -16.18
CA ASP A 198 -1.98 -12.84 -15.50
C ASP A 198 -2.93 -13.15 -14.34
N ILE A 199 -3.29 -14.42 -14.17
CA ILE A 199 -4.17 -14.87 -13.10
C ILE A 199 -3.56 -16.07 -12.42
N GLN A 200 -3.42 -16.01 -11.10
CA GLN A 200 -2.91 -17.08 -10.28
C GLN A 200 -3.94 -17.42 -9.20
N SER A 201 -4.39 -18.68 -9.17
CA SER A 201 -5.23 -19.15 -8.08
C SER A 201 -4.43 -19.29 -6.80
N LEU A 202 -4.91 -18.70 -5.72
CA LEU A 202 -4.29 -18.87 -4.41
C LEU A 202 -4.51 -20.31 -3.92
N ARG A 203 -3.42 -21.06 -3.85
CA ARG A 203 -3.42 -22.36 -3.18
C ARG A 203 -3.35 -22.11 -1.67
N ILE A 204 -4.48 -22.22 -1.00
CA ILE A 204 -4.53 -22.16 0.45
C ILE A 204 -4.33 -23.57 0.96
N ASP A 205 -3.14 -23.85 1.47
CA ASP A 205 -2.85 -25.12 2.14
C ASP A 205 -3.71 -25.20 3.41
N ASN A 206 -4.54 -26.22 3.51
CA ASN A 206 -5.42 -26.40 4.66
C ASN A 206 -4.67 -26.55 5.99
N ARG A 207 -3.42 -27.03 5.95
CA ARG A 207 -2.54 -27.17 7.13
C ARG A 207 -1.95 -25.84 7.61
N PHE A 208 -1.75 -24.87 6.66
CA PHE A 208 -1.14 -23.56 6.91
C PHE A 208 -2.02 -22.44 6.36
N LYS A 209 -3.33 -22.54 6.61
CA LYS A 209 -4.34 -21.65 6.01
C LYS A 209 -4.08 -20.16 6.32
N LYS A 210 -3.73 -19.86 7.58
CA LYS A 210 -3.48 -18.47 8.02
C LYS A 210 -2.22 -17.91 7.39
N GLU A 211 -1.13 -18.64 7.42
CA GLU A 211 0.16 -18.23 6.85
C GLU A 211 0.07 -18.03 5.34
N SER A 212 -0.62 -18.94 4.64
CA SER A 212 -0.85 -18.83 3.19
C SER A 212 -1.65 -17.60 2.83
N LEU A 213 -2.69 -17.27 3.61
CA LEU A 213 -3.50 -16.08 3.42
C LEU A 213 -2.73 -14.80 3.73
N ILE A 214 -1.99 -14.77 4.85
CA ILE A 214 -1.12 -13.64 5.21
C ILE A 214 -0.12 -13.38 4.08
N LYS A 215 0.54 -14.44 3.58
CA LYS A 215 1.50 -14.34 2.48
C LYS A 215 0.86 -13.75 1.22
N ALA A 216 -0.34 -14.18 0.87
CA ALA A 216 -1.06 -13.68 -0.29
C ALA A 216 -1.44 -12.20 -0.18
N ILE A 217 -1.96 -11.79 0.99
CA ILE A 217 -2.27 -10.39 1.26
C ILE A 217 -0.99 -9.55 1.25
N CYS A 218 0.08 -10.03 1.90
CA CYS A 218 1.38 -9.35 1.90
C CYS A 218 1.99 -9.25 0.50
N GLU A 219 1.80 -10.26 -0.36
CA GLU A 219 2.27 -10.20 -1.75
C GLU A 219 1.61 -9.04 -2.50
N CYS A 220 0.30 -8.83 -2.33
CA CYS A 220 -0.38 -7.67 -2.90
C CYS A 220 0.19 -6.33 -2.37
N PHE A 221 0.59 -6.26 -1.09
CA PHE A 221 1.18 -5.06 -0.50
C PHE A 221 2.68 -4.88 -0.75
N LYS A 222 3.39 -5.93 -1.07
CA LYS A 222 4.81 -5.89 -1.44
C LYS A 222 5.06 -4.86 -2.55
N TYR A 223 4.09 -4.72 -3.44
CA TYR A 223 4.15 -3.78 -4.55
C TYR A 223 3.91 -2.31 -4.16
N LEU A 224 3.26 -2.06 -3.02
CA LEU A 224 3.19 -0.71 -2.45
C LEU A 224 4.55 -0.21 -1.97
N THR A 225 5.43 -1.14 -1.55
CA THR A 225 6.77 -0.85 -1.01
C THR A 225 7.89 -1.08 -2.02
N LYS A 226 7.56 -1.71 -3.16
CA LYS A 226 8.47 -1.98 -4.27
C LYS A 226 8.41 -0.88 -5.32
N SER A 227 8.25 0.37 -4.92
CA SER A 227 8.57 1.43 -5.88
C SER A 227 9.96 1.15 -6.42
N SER A 228 10.17 1.39 -7.69
CA SER A 228 11.42 1.19 -8.40
C SER A 228 12.52 2.08 -7.80
N TRP A 229 13.05 1.62 -6.67
CA TRP A 229 14.12 2.27 -5.90
C TRP A 229 15.46 2.32 -6.66
N LYS A 230 15.44 1.90 -7.91
CA LYS A 230 16.58 1.96 -8.84
C LYS A 230 16.39 2.98 -9.95
N ASN A 231 15.36 3.83 -9.87
CA ASN A 231 15.07 4.81 -10.89
C ASN A 231 16.03 5.99 -10.82
N GLU A 232 16.21 6.64 -11.97
CA GLU A 232 16.98 7.87 -12.08
C GLU A 232 16.30 9.05 -11.37
N VAL A 233 17.01 10.15 -11.22
CA VAL A 233 16.52 11.35 -10.48
C VAL A 233 15.27 11.94 -11.14
N GLU A 234 15.25 11.98 -12.48
CA GLU A 234 14.11 12.45 -13.28
C GLU A 234 12.85 11.62 -13.03
N ASP A 235 12.99 10.30 -12.93
CA ASP A 235 11.91 9.37 -12.62
C ASP A 235 11.27 9.68 -11.26
N ILE A 236 12.08 10.05 -10.26
CA ILE A 236 11.59 10.38 -8.92
C ILE A 236 10.70 11.63 -8.97
N CYS A 237 11.12 12.67 -9.71
CA CYS A 237 10.34 13.91 -9.85
C CYS A 237 9.01 13.62 -10.57
N GLU A 238 9.04 12.91 -11.69
CA GLU A 238 7.81 12.53 -12.40
C GLU A 238 6.87 11.68 -11.54
N MET A 239 7.41 10.73 -10.75
CA MET A 239 6.61 9.96 -9.81
C MET A 239 5.96 10.84 -8.74
N ILE A 240 6.66 11.84 -8.21
CA ILE A 240 6.14 12.75 -7.18
C ILE A 240 4.96 13.53 -7.73
N ASP A 241 5.11 14.14 -8.88
CA ASP A 241 4.08 14.97 -9.51
C ASP A 241 2.87 14.14 -9.92
N THR A 242 3.11 13.02 -10.61
CA THR A 242 2.05 12.18 -11.15
C THR A 242 1.28 11.42 -10.07
N LEU A 243 1.96 11.00 -8.99
CA LEU A 243 1.36 10.18 -7.94
C LEU A 243 0.76 11.00 -6.79
N THR A 244 0.84 12.32 -6.84
CA THR A 244 0.16 13.18 -5.87
C THR A 244 -1.34 12.92 -5.94
N ASN A 245 -1.98 12.64 -4.79
CA ASN A 245 -3.39 12.27 -4.66
C ASN A 245 -3.82 10.94 -5.33
N VAL A 246 -2.91 10.19 -5.95
CA VAL A 246 -3.21 8.85 -6.48
C VAL A 246 -3.18 7.83 -5.35
N ARG A 247 -4.30 7.13 -5.13
CA ARG A 247 -4.37 6.06 -4.13
C ARG A 247 -3.61 4.83 -4.60
N SER A 248 -2.64 4.39 -3.81
CA SER A 248 -1.87 3.17 -4.10
C SER A 248 -2.67 1.89 -3.86
N LEU A 249 -3.70 1.93 -3.02
CA LEU A 249 -4.57 0.80 -2.71
C LEU A 249 -6.03 1.23 -2.79
N ASN A 250 -6.86 0.41 -3.44
CA ASN A 250 -8.30 0.61 -3.54
C ASN A 250 -9.01 -0.73 -3.34
N SER A 251 -10.23 -0.66 -2.79
CA SER A 251 -11.15 -1.79 -2.65
C SER A 251 -12.43 -1.54 -3.45
N TRP A 252 -13.06 -2.63 -3.90
CA TRP A 252 -14.36 -2.55 -4.58
C TRP A 252 -15.29 -3.71 -4.19
N GLY A 253 -16.54 -3.63 -4.61
CA GLY A 253 -17.55 -4.65 -4.35
C GLY A 253 -17.73 -4.91 -2.85
N ASN A 254 -18.00 -6.15 -2.49
CA ASN A 254 -18.26 -6.54 -1.09
C ASN A 254 -17.08 -6.27 -0.15
N ILE A 255 -15.83 -6.28 -0.65
CA ILE A 255 -14.67 -5.95 0.20
C ILE A 255 -14.75 -4.49 0.68
N LYS A 256 -15.17 -3.57 -0.19
CA LYS A 256 -15.38 -2.16 0.20
C LYS A 256 -16.46 -2.04 1.28
N TYR A 257 -17.55 -2.80 1.15
CA TYR A 257 -18.62 -2.84 2.14
C TYR A 257 -18.15 -3.38 3.50
N TYR A 258 -17.43 -4.52 3.51
CA TYR A 258 -16.89 -5.09 4.76
C TYR A 258 -15.90 -4.16 5.46
N LEU A 259 -15.04 -3.47 4.69
CA LEU A 259 -14.13 -2.48 5.25
C LEU A 259 -14.87 -1.27 5.84
N ALA A 260 -15.96 -0.82 5.18
CA ALA A 260 -16.81 0.26 5.72
C ALA A 260 -17.50 -0.16 7.02
N LYS A 261 -18.01 -1.40 7.07
CA LYS A 261 -18.63 -1.96 8.28
C LYS A 261 -17.63 -2.06 9.44
N GLN A 262 -16.41 -2.57 9.21
CA GLN A 262 -15.36 -2.58 10.20
C GLN A 262 -15.01 -1.18 10.74
N LYS A 263 -15.05 -0.16 9.87
CA LYS A 263 -14.80 1.23 10.29
C LYS A 263 -15.90 1.76 11.20
N ALA A 264 -17.15 1.42 10.93
CA ALA A 264 -18.28 1.79 11.76
C ALA A 264 -18.26 1.07 13.12
N GLU A 265 -17.79 -0.18 13.13
CA GLU A 265 -17.68 -1.00 14.35
C GLU A 265 -16.43 -0.67 15.19
N ALA A 266 -15.37 -0.16 14.55
CA ALA A 266 -14.11 0.15 15.22
C ALA A 266 -13.82 1.66 15.09
N GLN A 267 -13.72 2.37 16.19
CA GLN A 267 -13.17 3.75 16.24
C GLN A 267 -11.66 3.81 15.88
N ILE A 268 -11.20 2.93 15.01
CA ILE A 268 -9.77 2.68 14.71
C ILE A 268 -9.13 3.84 13.92
N ASP A 269 -9.91 4.73 13.30
CA ASP A 269 -9.34 5.87 12.57
C ASP A 269 -8.63 6.90 13.50
N LYS A 270 -8.90 6.88 14.79
CA LYS A 270 -8.16 7.71 15.77
C LYS A 270 -6.69 7.32 15.94
N GLU A 271 -6.35 6.05 15.73
CA GLU A 271 -4.93 5.60 15.84
C GLU A 271 -4.07 5.93 14.62
N MET A 272 -4.65 6.24 13.47
CA MET A 272 -3.88 6.73 12.31
C MET A 272 -3.56 8.22 12.39
N ASP A 273 -4.30 8.96 13.18
CA ASP A 273 -4.07 10.39 13.45
C ASP A 273 -3.14 10.58 14.65
N MET A 274 -1.99 9.91 14.60
CA MET A 274 -0.88 10.17 15.55
C MET A 274 -0.21 11.52 15.24
N GLY A 275 -1.01 12.54 14.99
CA GLY A 275 -0.57 13.92 14.78
C GLY A 275 -0.71 14.79 16.04
N GLU A 276 -1.54 14.37 16.98
CA GLU A 276 -1.72 15.09 18.23
C GLU A 276 -0.98 14.41 19.37
N THR A 277 -0.23 15.22 20.09
CA THR A 277 0.53 14.89 21.31
C THR A 277 -0.39 14.65 22.49
N GLU A 278 -1.27 13.68 22.41
CA GLU A 278 -1.90 13.16 23.62
C GLU A 278 -0.97 12.13 24.27
N LEU A 279 -0.60 12.37 25.48
CA LEU A 279 0.07 11.39 26.35
C LEU A 279 -0.72 10.09 26.31
N LYS A 280 -0.17 9.03 25.70
CA LYS A 280 -0.81 7.70 25.66
C LYS A 280 -0.93 7.05 27.03
N HIS A 281 -0.29 7.60 28.04
CA HIS A 281 -0.30 7.13 29.41
C HIS A 281 -0.80 8.25 30.31
N HIS A 282 -2.06 8.16 30.76
CA HIS A 282 -2.61 9.07 31.76
C HIS A 282 -2.05 8.85 33.14
N VAL A 283 -1.36 7.73 33.37
CA VAL A 283 -0.81 7.35 34.69
C VAL A 283 0.51 6.59 34.48
N CYS A 284 1.51 6.94 35.27
CA CYS A 284 2.79 6.24 35.28
C CYS A 284 2.61 4.79 35.75
N LYS A 285 3.01 3.84 34.93
CA LYS A 285 2.87 2.41 35.22
C LYS A 285 3.74 1.94 36.41
N PHE A 286 4.74 2.75 36.79
CA PHE A 286 5.71 2.41 37.83
C PHE A 286 5.28 2.94 39.22
N CYS A 287 4.82 4.19 39.30
CA CYS A 287 4.48 4.80 40.60
C CYS A 287 3.05 5.31 40.70
N GLY A 288 2.23 5.21 39.64
CA GLY A 288 0.84 5.66 39.67
C GLY A 288 0.64 7.17 39.50
N CYS A 289 1.69 7.96 39.36
CA CYS A 289 1.62 9.41 39.19
C CYS A 289 0.99 9.75 37.80
N ASP A 290 0.17 10.79 37.74
CA ASP A 290 -0.49 11.32 36.55
C ASP A 290 0.22 12.57 35.97
N ARG A 291 1.27 13.05 36.64
CA ARG A 291 2.05 14.23 36.23
C ARG A 291 3.27 13.85 35.42
N PHE A 292 3.43 14.49 34.24
CA PHE A 292 4.52 14.23 33.33
C PHE A 292 5.09 15.54 32.80
N GLU A 293 6.41 15.64 32.79
CA GLU A 293 7.14 16.61 32.01
C GLU A 293 7.30 16.11 30.57
N VAL A 294 6.79 16.84 29.59
CA VAL A 294 6.93 16.48 28.16
C VAL A 294 8.07 17.23 27.55
N ILE A 295 9.13 16.52 27.16
CA ILE A 295 10.27 17.07 26.47
C ILE A 295 10.07 16.84 24.98
N GLU A 296 9.82 17.92 24.24
CA GLU A 296 9.79 17.91 22.79
C GLU A 296 11.21 18.09 22.21
N GLY A 297 11.55 17.32 21.20
CA GLY A 297 12.87 17.46 20.58
C GLY A 297 13.20 16.35 19.60
N ILE A 298 14.25 16.61 18.81
CA ILE A 298 14.78 15.67 17.84
C ILE A 298 15.83 14.82 18.54
N TYR A 299 15.39 13.68 19.09
CA TYR A 299 16.30 12.70 19.65
C TYR A 299 16.85 11.79 18.56
N SER A 300 18.16 11.58 18.57
CA SER A 300 18.83 10.72 17.60
C SER A 300 18.32 9.27 17.78
N SER A 301 18.06 8.59 16.69
CA SER A 301 17.63 7.18 16.69
C SER A 301 18.64 6.21 17.31
N GLN A 302 19.82 6.66 17.65
CA GLN A 302 20.85 5.86 18.31
C GLN A 302 20.57 5.60 19.80
N LEU A 303 19.75 6.41 20.47
CA LEU A 303 19.38 6.23 21.86
C LEU A 303 18.28 5.18 22.11
N LEU A 304 17.58 4.75 21.07
CA LEU A 304 16.40 3.86 21.20
C LEU A 304 16.66 2.38 20.98
N VAL A 305 17.90 1.96 20.70
CA VAL A 305 18.18 0.55 20.38
C VAL A 305 18.66 -0.26 21.60
N HIS A 306 19.00 0.36 22.71
CA HIS A 306 19.65 -0.33 23.83
C HIS A 306 18.84 -0.47 25.14
N ASP A 307 17.69 0.19 25.29
CA ASP A 307 17.02 0.25 26.59
C ASP A 307 15.56 -0.28 26.64
N PHE A 308 15.11 -1.02 25.64
CA PHE A 308 13.77 -1.63 25.64
C PHE A 308 13.84 -3.10 25.18
N GLU A 309 14.50 -3.95 25.96
CA GLU A 309 14.21 -5.38 26.06
C GLU A 309 13.18 -5.67 27.16
#